data_ece159a92c8f53f847e3d041b485e65c
#
_entry.id   ece159a92c8f53f847e3d041b485e65c
#
_cell.length_a   1.000
_cell.length_b   1.000
_cell.length_c   1.000
_cell.angle_alpha   90.00
_cell.angle_beta   90.00
_cell.angle_gamma   90.00
#
_symmetry.space_group_name_H-M   'P 1'
#
loop_
_entity.id
_entity.type
_entity.pdbx_description
1 polymer ?
#
loop_
_entity_poly.entity_id
_entity_poly.type
_entity_poly.pdbx_seq_one_letter_code
_entity_poly.pdbx_strand_id
1 'polypeptide(L)'
;MSAGTLAEVLIVAGQRRLKAEIDSFLAELSPEIVPVDEQFASAVAAAYSRWGKGNHPASLNYGDCFAYALAAKRGWPLLYVGQDFAKTDLASALSPG
;
A
#
# COMPACT_ATOMS: atom_id res chain seq x y z
N MET A 1 -3.91 7.87 0.46
CA MET A 1 -3.65 6.48 -0.01
C MET A 1 -3.94 6.37 -1.49
N SER A 2 -3.40 5.36 -2.14
CA SER A 2 -3.75 5.12 -3.54
C SER A 2 -5.15 4.54 -3.66
N ALA A 3 -5.79 4.78 -4.81
CA ALA A 3 -7.09 4.17 -5.12
C ALA A 3 -7.01 2.63 -5.13
N GLY A 4 -5.85 2.07 -5.49
CA GLY A 4 -5.63 0.62 -5.44
C GLY A 4 -5.63 0.09 -4.00
N THR A 5 -4.99 0.79 -3.09
CA THR A 5 -5.00 0.44 -1.66
C THR A 5 -6.42 0.58 -1.09
N LEU A 6 -7.13 1.63 -1.46
CA LEU A 6 -8.53 1.81 -1.03
C LEU A 6 -9.39 0.63 -1.48
N ALA A 7 -9.26 0.20 -2.73
CA ALA A 7 -10.00 -0.94 -3.24
C ALA A 7 -9.75 -2.20 -2.42
N GLU A 8 -8.49 -2.46 -2.07
CA GLU A 8 -8.13 -3.60 -1.24
C GLU A 8 -8.76 -3.51 0.15
N VAL A 9 -8.68 -2.34 0.78
CA VAL A 9 -9.30 -2.11 2.10
C VAL A 9 -10.80 -2.38 2.05
N LEU A 10 -11.47 -1.88 1.02
CA LEU A 10 -12.92 -2.07 0.88
C LEU A 10 -13.30 -3.53 0.65
N ILE A 11 -12.50 -4.26 -0.12
CA ILE A 11 -12.71 -5.70 -0.36
C ILE A 11 -12.57 -6.47 0.95
N VAL A 12 -11.50 -6.25 1.68
CA VAL A 12 -11.24 -6.93 2.96
C VAL A 12 -12.33 -6.57 3.99
N ALA A 13 -12.72 -5.30 4.05
CA ALA A 13 -13.79 -4.86 4.94
C ALA A 13 -15.11 -5.58 4.63
N GLY A 14 -15.44 -5.74 3.35
CA GLY A 14 -16.61 -6.49 2.93
C GLY A 14 -16.57 -7.95 3.34
N GLN A 15 -15.42 -8.60 3.13
CA GLN A 15 -15.21 -10.00 3.50
C GLN A 15 -15.33 -10.23 5.01
N ARG A 16 -14.91 -9.27 5.81
CA ARG A 16 -14.96 -9.34 7.28
C ARG A 16 -16.20 -8.72 7.89
N ARG A 17 -17.15 -8.28 7.06
CA ARG A 17 -18.39 -7.63 7.48
C ARG A 17 -18.14 -6.36 8.31
N LEU A 18 -17.11 -5.60 7.93
CA LEU A 18 -16.71 -4.35 8.59
C LEU A 18 -16.93 -3.14 7.69
N LYS A 19 -17.76 -3.28 6.64
CA LYS A 19 -17.94 -2.22 5.66
C LYS A 19 -18.45 -0.92 6.29
N ALA A 20 -19.46 -1.00 7.15
CA ALA A 20 -20.02 0.18 7.78
C ALA A 20 -19.00 0.91 8.66
N GLU A 21 -18.21 0.17 9.42
CA GLU A 21 -17.18 0.72 10.28
C GLU A 21 -16.07 1.40 9.46
N ILE A 22 -15.64 0.75 8.38
CA ILE A 22 -14.61 1.31 7.50
C ILE A 22 -15.12 2.53 6.74
N ASP A 23 -16.38 2.49 6.24
CA ASP A 23 -16.97 3.64 5.56
C ASP A 23 -17.04 4.85 6.50
N SER A 24 -17.44 4.66 7.76
CA SER A 24 -17.48 5.73 8.75
C SER A 24 -16.09 6.28 9.07
N PHE A 25 -15.11 5.39 9.21
CA PHE A 25 -13.72 5.75 9.49
C PHE A 25 -13.13 6.59 8.34
N LEU A 26 -13.35 6.16 7.10
CA LEU A 26 -12.86 6.88 5.93
C LEU A 26 -13.55 8.25 5.77
N ALA A 27 -14.85 8.32 6.05
CA ALA A 27 -15.59 9.58 6.00
C ALA A 27 -15.05 10.58 7.02
N GLU A 28 -14.71 10.11 8.22
CA GLU A 28 -14.18 10.95 9.29
C GLU A 28 -12.74 11.42 8.98
N LEU A 29 -11.89 10.53 8.49
CA LEU A 29 -10.51 10.86 8.13
C LEU A 29 -10.39 11.69 6.87
N SER A 30 -11.31 11.53 5.93
CA SER A 30 -11.24 12.17 4.60
C SER A 30 -9.85 12.10 3.97
N PRO A 31 -9.25 10.91 3.81
CA PRO A 31 -7.90 10.83 3.27
C PRO A 31 -7.86 11.25 1.82
N GLU A 32 -6.72 11.78 1.39
CA GLU A 32 -6.47 12.01 -0.04
C GLU A 32 -6.42 10.67 -0.77
N ILE A 33 -7.22 10.52 -1.81
CA ILE A 33 -7.20 9.31 -2.65
C ILE A 33 -6.49 9.64 -3.96
N VAL A 34 -5.35 8.97 -4.18
CA VAL A 34 -4.53 9.20 -5.37
C VAL A 34 -4.97 8.20 -6.45
N PRO A 35 -5.44 8.68 -7.61
CA PRO A 35 -5.90 7.79 -8.67
C PRO A 35 -4.75 6.95 -9.24
N VAL A 36 -5.08 5.75 -9.70
CA VAL A 36 -4.15 4.88 -10.40
C VAL A 36 -4.27 5.19 -11.90
N ASP A 37 -3.41 6.10 -12.36
CA ASP A 37 -3.29 6.41 -13.79
C ASP A 37 -2.24 5.51 -14.43
N GLU A 38 -1.97 5.72 -15.71
CA GLU A 38 -1.01 4.89 -16.44
C GLU A 38 0.40 4.97 -15.86
N GLN A 39 0.84 6.17 -15.48
CA GLN A 39 2.17 6.36 -14.89
C GLN A 39 2.27 5.65 -13.54
N PHE A 40 1.25 5.76 -12.71
CA PHE A 40 1.21 5.07 -11.42
C PHE A 40 1.19 3.56 -11.60
N ALA A 41 0.41 3.05 -12.55
CA ALA A 41 0.36 1.63 -12.87
C ALA A 41 1.74 1.08 -13.27
N SER A 42 2.49 1.85 -14.05
CA SER A 42 3.87 1.49 -14.42
C SER A 42 4.79 1.42 -13.21
N ALA A 43 4.65 2.36 -12.27
CA ALA A 43 5.43 2.37 -11.04
C ALA A 43 5.09 1.15 -10.15
N VAL A 44 3.81 0.77 -10.09
CA VAL A 44 3.38 -0.43 -9.36
C VAL A 44 3.97 -1.69 -9.98
N ALA A 45 3.95 -1.80 -11.31
CA ALA A 45 4.54 -2.93 -12.01
C ALA A 45 6.05 -3.03 -11.76
N ALA A 46 6.74 -1.89 -11.78
CA ALA A 46 8.18 -1.84 -11.47
C ALA A 46 8.47 -2.29 -10.04
N ALA A 47 7.65 -1.87 -9.08
CA ALA A 47 7.78 -2.29 -7.68
C ALA A 47 7.60 -3.81 -7.54
N TYR A 48 6.62 -4.37 -8.22
CA TYR A 48 6.38 -5.81 -8.18
C TYR A 48 7.56 -6.58 -8.80
N SER A 49 8.10 -6.10 -9.92
CA SER A 49 9.26 -6.73 -10.56
C SER A 49 10.48 -6.75 -9.65
N ARG A 50 10.66 -5.71 -8.84
CA ARG A 50 11.81 -5.58 -7.95
C ARG A 50 11.63 -6.30 -6.63
N TRP A 51 10.47 -6.15 -5.99
CA TRP A 51 10.24 -6.57 -4.61
C TRP A 51 9.16 -7.63 -4.48
N GLY A 52 8.51 -8.00 -5.56
CA GLY A 52 7.31 -8.83 -5.54
C GLY A 52 7.55 -10.26 -5.13
N LYS A 53 6.45 -10.90 -4.77
CA LYS A 53 6.42 -12.31 -4.38
C LYS A 53 7.01 -13.17 -5.50
N GLY A 54 7.98 -14.01 -5.16
CA GLY A 54 8.70 -14.85 -6.12
C GLY A 54 9.92 -14.18 -6.75
N ASN A 55 10.08 -12.86 -6.63
CA ASN A 55 11.20 -12.12 -7.22
C ASN A 55 12.20 -11.62 -6.15
N HIS A 56 11.76 -11.47 -4.92
CA HIS A 56 12.58 -10.91 -3.85
C HIS A 56 12.11 -11.45 -2.48
N PRO A 57 13.03 -11.60 -1.49
CA PRO A 57 12.64 -12.01 -0.13
C PRO A 57 11.61 -11.10 0.54
N ALA A 58 11.50 -9.82 0.12
CA ALA A 58 10.45 -8.92 0.61
C ALA A 58 9.06 -9.46 0.29
N SER A 59 8.92 -10.17 -0.84
CA SER A 59 7.70 -10.93 -1.17
C SER A 59 6.44 -10.08 -1.18
N LEU A 60 6.52 -8.86 -1.71
CA LEU A 60 5.36 -7.97 -1.76
C LEU A 60 4.27 -8.58 -2.65
N ASN A 61 3.05 -8.57 -2.19
CA ASN A 61 1.92 -8.98 -3.01
C ASN A 61 1.45 -7.81 -3.89
N TYR A 62 0.47 -8.08 -4.74
CA TYR A 62 -0.08 -7.10 -5.66
C TYR A 62 -0.55 -5.83 -4.93
N GLY A 63 -1.30 -6.00 -3.84
CA GLY A 63 -1.83 -4.87 -3.07
C GLY A 63 -0.74 -4.04 -2.41
N ASP A 64 0.29 -4.68 -1.88
CA ASP A 64 1.41 -4.01 -1.22
C ASP A 64 2.14 -3.04 -2.15
N CYS A 65 2.21 -3.38 -3.44
CA CYS A 65 2.95 -2.59 -4.41
C CYS A 65 2.31 -1.22 -4.66
N PHE A 66 1.00 -1.06 -4.48
CA PHE A 66 0.36 0.25 -4.56
C PHE A 66 0.83 1.17 -3.43
N ALA A 67 0.88 0.66 -2.21
CA ALA A 67 1.35 1.44 -1.07
C ALA A 67 2.84 1.77 -1.20
N TYR A 68 3.65 0.79 -1.63
CA TYR A 68 5.06 1.00 -1.86
C TYR A 68 5.31 2.08 -2.91
N ALA A 69 4.65 1.97 -4.07
CA ALA A 69 4.86 2.90 -5.18
C ALA A 69 4.50 4.33 -4.79
N LEU A 70 3.40 4.52 -4.03
CA LEU A 70 3.01 5.86 -3.58
C LEU A 70 4.01 6.42 -2.57
N ALA A 71 4.42 5.64 -1.59
CA ALA A 71 5.38 6.06 -0.58
C ALA A 71 6.73 6.41 -1.21
N ALA A 72 7.21 5.60 -2.14
CA ALA A 72 8.47 5.85 -2.85
C ALA A 72 8.40 7.12 -3.69
N LYS A 73 7.29 7.34 -4.39
CA LYS A 73 7.10 8.54 -5.23
C LYS A 73 7.13 9.83 -4.40
N ARG A 74 6.56 9.80 -3.20
CA ARG A 74 6.45 10.98 -2.33
C ARG A 74 7.56 11.09 -1.29
N GLY A 75 8.46 10.10 -1.24
CA GLY A 75 9.52 10.08 -0.23
C GLY A 75 9.00 9.95 1.19
N TRP A 76 7.85 9.31 1.37
CA TRP A 76 7.24 9.10 2.67
C TRP A 76 7.71 7.82 3.33
N PRO A 77 7.86 7.81 4.68
CA PRO A 77 8.02 6.54 5.39
C PRO A 77 6.74 5.71 5.26
N LEU A 78 6.90 4.39 5.27
CA LEU A 78 5.79 3.47 5.19
C LEU A 78 5.56 2.82 6.56
N LEU A 79 4.32 2.92 7.07
CA LEU A 79 3.91 2.18 8.26
C LEU A 79 3.59 0.75 7.84
N TYR A 80 4.20 -0.23 8.49
CA TYR A 80 4.01 -1.63 8.15
C TYR A 80 3.93 -2.52 9.39
N VAL A 81 3.31 -3.68 9.19
CA VAL A 81 3.26 -4.75 10.18
C VAL A 81 3.92 -5.98 9.54
N GLY A 82 4.82 -6.62 10.29
CA GLY A 82 5.58 -7.77 9.78
C GLY A 82 6.89 -7.37 9.14
N GLN A 83 7.40 -8.20 8.25
CA GLN A 83 8.75 -8.06 7.69
C GLN A 83 8.79 -7.72 6.20
N ASP A 84 7.66 -7.69 5.53
CA ASP A 84 7.64 -7.56 4.07
C ASP A 84 8.27 -6.26 3.60
N PHE A 85 7.82 -5.12 4.13
CA PHE A 85 8.36 -3.83 3.75
C PHE A 85 9.72 -3.54 4.37
N ALA A 86 10.06 -4.20 5.49
CA ALA A 86 11.36 -4.03 6.13
C ALA A 86 12.52 -4.46 5.24
N LYS A 87 12.26 -5.32 4.26
CA LYS A 87 13.26 -5.82 3.31
C LYS A 87 13.40 -4.97 2.07
N THR A 88 12.62 -3.89 1.97
CA THR A 88 12.73 -2.92 0.88
C THR A 88 13.60 -1.74 1.30
N ASP A 89 13.71 -0.74 0.43
CA ASP A 89 14.49 0.46 0.69
C ASP A 89 13.69 1.58 1.36
N LEU A 90 12.41 1.33 1.69
CA LEU A 90 11.58 2.32 2.35
C LEU A 90 11.80 2.33 3.85
N ALA A 91 11.81 3.53 4.44
CA ALA A 91 11.83 3.69 5.88
C ALA A 91 10.43 3.47 6.46
N SER A 92 10.37 2.80 7.60
CA SER A 92 9.11 2.65 8.32
C SER A 92 8.86 3.85 9.23
N ALA A 93 7.60 4.27 9.35
CA ALA A 93 7.21 5.31 10.29
C ALA A 93 7.40 4.88 11.76
N LEU A 94 7.44 3.57 12.03
CA LEU A 94 7.65 3.03 13.37
C LEU A 94 9.11 2.75 13.67
N SER A 95 9.97 2.74 12.67
CA SER A 95 11.39 2.40 12.86
C SER A 95 12.13 3.56 13.49
N PRO A 96 12.92 3.33 14.54
CA PRO A 96 13.75 4.38 15.12
C PRO A 96 15.04 4.64 14.34
N GLY A 97 15.34 3.82 13.38
CA GLY A 97 16.56 4.02 12.60
C GLY A 97 16.73 3.08 11.47
#